data_4dc60665a6e9d1a348e4c05a6213e76b
#
_entry.id   4dc60665a6e9d1a348e4c05a6213e76b
#
_cell.length_a   1.000
_cell.length_b   1.000
_cell.length_c   1.000
_cell.angle_alpha   90.00
_cell.angle_beta   90.00
_cell.angle_gamma   90.00
#
_symmetry.space_group_name_H-M   'P 1'
#
loop_
_entity.id
_entity.type
_entity.pdbx_description
1 polymer ?
#
loop_
_entity_poly.entity_id
_entity_poly.type
_entity_poly.pdbx_seq_one_letter_code
_entity_poly.pdbx_strand_id
1 'polypeptide(L)'
;QKIDFNISGKDNISTEDGFTSWSFGRTTSPQTKSFDGVTIKVEAVTGSGFAGNGCNCNWWKDGVNKHNKLISDAVYPVILDAGNNYSASSSSPMGVKFTISGLSAGTHTLAAYHNNTDGITSPGYPDIIVKINGETVQNGVKQSIRAQGLDDAGMSYVKFSVSEGEAITVEYVSDPKAGASYINNYVAVNALVFDRPNPKTQAVCISPAHLDYHADCDNGTAILSWNGGSSAVKHRIMFGSDPENMTLLTETTATSAVTPALSALNTYYWRVDEIDKDDNVYEGDVWSFRPRHLAFPGAEGYGRYAIGGRGGIVYHVTSLEDDVENPAEGTFRYGITKVKG
;
A
#
# COMPACT_ATOMS: atom_id res chain seq x y z
N GLN A 1 2.84 8.50 -0.86
CA GLN A 1 1.98 9.59 -1.39
C GLN A 1 0.51 9.14 -1.42
N LYS A 2 -0.43 10.07 -1.18
CA LYS A 2 -1.87 9.85 -1.26
C LYS A 2 -2.48 10.99 -2.06
N ILE A 3 -3.00 10.68 -3.23
CA ILE A 3 -3.50 11.66 -4.21
C ILE A 3 -4.96 11.38 -4.46
N ASP A 4 -5.77 12.42 -4.37
CA ASP A 4 -7.21 12.42 -4.61
C ASP A 4 -7.51 13.26 -5.85
N PHE A 5 -8.19 12.68 -6.84
CA PHE A 5 -8.53 13.36 -8.08
C PHE A 5 -9.86 14.08 -7.95
N ASN A 6 -9.81 15.39 -8.06
CA ASN A 6 -10.96 16.25 -7.83
C ASN A 6 -11.36 17.06 -9.07
N ILE A 7 -12.62 17.37 -9.18
CA ILE A 7 -13.08 18.33 -10.18
C ILE A 7 -12.63 19.75 -9.77
N SER A 8 -12.18 20.53 -10.75
CA SER A 8 -11.72 21.91 -10.52
C SER A 8 -12.75 22.74 -9.76
N GLY A 9 -12.30 23.43 -8.71
CA GLY A 9 -13.11 24.30 -7.87
C GLY A 9 -13.93 23.58 -6.79
N LYS A 10 -13.66 22.29 -6.53
CA LYS A 10 -14.33 21.49 -5.48
C LYS A 10 -13.36 20.87 -4.46
N ASP A 11 -12.07 21.17 -4.55
CA ASP A 11 -11.02 20.62 -3.70
C ASP A 11 -11.34 20.70 -2.20
N ASN A 12 -11.92 21.79 -1.75
CA ASN A 12 -12.21 22.03 -0.33
C ASN A 12 -13.38 21.20 0.22
N ILE A 13 -14.14 20.55 -0.63
CA ILE A 13 -15.31 19.75 -0.21
C ILE A 13 -15.23 18.28 -0.62
N SER A 14 -14.42 17.95 -1.64
CA SER A 14 -14.31 16.58 -2.16
C SER A 14 -12.99 15.90 -1.83
N THR A 15 -11.98 16.62 -1.34
CA THR A 15 -10.70 15.99 -0.95
C THR A 15 -10.86 15.19 0.33
N GLU A 16 -10.43 13.93 0.29
CA GLU A 16 -10.40 13.04 1.47
C GLU A 16 -9.32 13.48 2.45
N ASP A 17 -9.60 13.35 3.74
CA ASP A 17 -8.69 13.76 4.81
C ASP A 17 -7.36 12.96 4.73
N GLY A 18 -6.24 13.68 4.78
CA GLY A 18 -4.90 13.10 4.64
C GLY A 18 -4.47 12.78 3.20
N PHE A 19 -5.25 13.23 2.21
CA PHE A 19 -4.89 13.18 0.79
C PHE A 19 -4.52 14.56 0.26
N THR A 20 -3.71 14.57 -0.79
CA THR A 20 -3.39 15.79 -1.55
C THR A 20 -4.28 15.85 -2.78
N SER A 21 -5.04 16.92 -2.92
CA SER A 21 -5.91 17.12 -4.08
C SER A 21 -5.11 17.32 -5.37
N TRP A 22 -5.57 16.69 -6.43
CA TRP A 22 -5.19 17.01 -7.80
C TRP A 22 -6.42 17.31 -8.62
N SER A 23 -6.77 18.59 -8.72
CA SER A 23 -7.97 19.04 -9.41
C SER A 23 -7.69 19.60 -10.79
N PHE A 24 -8.50 19.21 -11.73
CA PHE A 24 -8.59 19.79 -13.06
C PHE A 24 -9.97 19.53 -13.70
N GLY A 25 -10.32 20.32 -14.71
CA GLY A 25 -11.50 20.09 -15.54
C GLY A 25 -11.14 19.27 -16.78
N ARG A 26 -11.98 19.37 -17.80
CA ARG A 26 -11.71 18.75 -19.12
C ARG A 26 -10.47 19.39 -19.74
N THR A 27 -9.53 18.56 -20.16
CA THR A 27 -8.34 18.97 -20.88
C THR A 27 -8.22 18.19 -22.19
N THR A 28 -7.53 18.77 -23.18
CA THR A 28 -7.17 18.10 -24.44
C THR A 28 -5.72 17.68 -24.51
N SER A 29 -4.98 17.93 -23.43
CA SER A 29 -3.56 17.61 -23.30
C SER A 29 -3.26 16.99 -21.95
N PRO A 30 -2.14 16.25 -21.82
CA PRO A 30 -1.70 15.68 -20.54
C PRO A 30 -1.57 16.75 -19.46
N GLN A 31 -1.84 16.36 -18.23
CA GLN A 31 -1.63 17.18 -17.03
C GLN A 31 -0.46 16.64 -16.23
N THR A 32 0.33 17.53 -15.61
CA THR A 32 1.47 17.13 -14.79
C THR A 32 1.46 17.90 -13.47
N LYS A 33 1.72 17.20 -12.37
CA LYS A 33 1.84 17.80 -11.02
C LYS A 33 2.90 17.05 -10.21
N SER A 34 3.59 17.78 -9.35
CA SER A 34 4.56 17.22 -8.40
C SER A 34 3.99 17.20 -6.98
N PHE A 35 4.32 16.12 -6.24
CA PHE A 35 3.87 15.82 -4.90
C PHE A 35 5.08 15.35 -4.08
N ASP A 36 5.63 16.20 -3.22
CA ASP A 36 6.78 15.89 -2.34
C ASP A 36 7.93 15.14 -3.04
N GLY A 37 8.36 15.65 -4.19
CA GLY A 37 9.46 15.08 -4.97
C GLY A 37 9.04 14.06 -6.03
N VAL A 38 7.83 13.49 -5.94
CA VAL A 38 7.28 12.60 -6.97
C VAL A 38 6.50 13.43 -8.01
N THR A 39 6.87 13.31 -9.27
CA THR A 39 6.19 14.00 -10.38
C THR A 39 5.35 12.99 -11.16
N ILE A 40 4.08 13.31 -11.36
CA ILE A 40 3.12 12.45 -12.05
C ILE A 40 2.54 13.22 -13.24
N LYS A 41 2.61 12.60 -14.42
CA LYS A 41 1.89 13.03 -15.62
C LYS A 41 0.72 12.09 -15.84
N VAL A 42 -0.47 12.62 -16.08
CA VAL A 42 -1.68 11.89 -16.46
C VAL A 42 -2.06 12.21 -17.89
N GLU A 43 -2.39 11.17 -18.65
CA GLU A 43 -2.86 11.27 -20.04
C GLU A 43 -3.85 10.15 -20.37
N ALA A 44 -4.70 10.36 -21.35
CA ALA A 44 -5.58 9.31 -21.83
C ALA A 44 -4.82 8.31 -22.71
N VAL A 45 -5.17 7.04 -22.56
CA VAL A 45 -4.88 6.00 -23.55
C VAL A 45 -6.13 5.85 -24.40
N THR A 46 -6.05 6.21 -25.66
CA THR A 46 -7.19 6.16 -26.61
C THR A 46 -6.89 5.18 -27.74
N GLY A 47 -7.92 4.46 -28.17
CA GLY A 47 -7.85 3.65 -29.39
C GLY A 47 -7.65 4.52 -30.63
N SER A 48 -7.32 3.89 -31.76
CA SER A 48 -7.15 4.59 -33.06
C SER A 48 -8.43 5.31 -33.47
N GLY A 49 -8.29 6.56 -33.91
CA GLY A 49 -9.38 7.36 -34.42
C GLY A 49 -9.88 8.49 -33.53
N PHE A 50 -9.26 8.67 -32.34
CA PHE A 50 -9.59 9.79 -31.44
C PHE A 50 -8.46 10.82 -31.39
N ALA A 51 -8.86 12.09 -31.36
CA ALA A 51 -7.94 13.21 -31.24
C ALA A 51 -7.68 13.50 -29.74
N GLY A 52 -6.40 13.68 -29.40
CA GLY A 52 -5.97 14.12 -28.07
C GLY A 52 -5.83 13.00 -27.06
N ASN A 53 -5.05 13.29 -26.03
CA ASN A 53 -4.74 12.41 -24.90
C ASN A 53 -5.00 13.13 -23.57
N GLY A 54 -6.01 13.98 -23.55
CA GLY A 54 -6.45 14.70 -22.36
C GLY A 54 -7.35 13.85 -21.48
N CYS A 55 -7.54 14.32 -20.26
CA CYS A 55 -8.38 13.71 -19.25
C CYS A 55 -9.42 14.71 -18.73
N ASN A 56 -10.44 14.21 -18.08
CA ASN A 56 -11.46 15.00 -17.40
C ASN A 56 -11.68 14.47 -15.99
N CYS A 57 -11.64 15.33 -14.99
CA CYS A 57 -12.18 15.00 -13.67
C CYS A 57 -13.68 15.28 -13.65
N ASN A 58 -14.43 14.30 -13.17
CA ASN A 58 -15.87 14.38 -12.98
C ASN A 58 -16.26 13.96 -11.57
N TRP A 59 -17.40 14.37 -11.07
CA TRP A 59 -17.81 14.10 -9.73
C TRP A 59 -19.30 13.75 -9.58
N TRP A 60 -19.62 13.05 -8.51
CA TRP A 60 -20.98 12.74 -8.10
C TRP A 60 -21.40 13.69 -6.96
N LYS A 61 -22.08 14.72 -7.31
CA LYS A 61 -22.48 15.80 -6.42
C LYS A 61 -23.16 15.34 -5.11
N ASP A 62 -24.04 14.36 -5.20
CA ASP A 62 -24.78 13.88 -4.03
C ASP A 62 -23.92 12.96 -3.13
N GLY A 63 -22.84 12.40 -3.67
CA GLY A 63 -21.88 11.58 -2.94
C GLY A 63 -21.06 12.34 -1.92
N VAL A 64 -20.64 13.54 -2.25
CA VAL A 64 -19.77 14.38 -1.39
C VAL A 64 -20.33 14.59 0.02
N ASN A 65 -21.65 14.63 0.19
CA ASN A 65 -22.30 14.86 1.47
C ASN A 65 -22.77 13.59 2.18
N LYS A 66 -22.72 12.42 1.53
CA LYS A 66 -23.35 11.18 2.01
C LYS A 66 -22.39 10.00 2.06
N HIS A 67 -21.31 10.04 1.30
CA HIS A 67 -20.40 8.92 1.09
C HIS A 67 -18.96 9.35 1.27
N ASN A 68 -18.03 8.43 1.09
CA ASN A 68 -16.61 8.71 1.19
C ASN A 68 -16.18 9.68 0.06
N LYS A 69 -15.48 10.74 0.43
CA LYS A 69 -15.02 11.80 -0.48
C LYS A 69 -14.10 11.23 -1.58
N LEU A 70 -13.20 10.32 -1.21
CA LEU A 70 -12.18 9.74 -2.10
C LEU A 70 -12.76 9.11 -3.37
N ILE A 71 -13.97 8.58 -3.31
CA ILE A 71 -14.62 7.89 -4.43
C ILE A 71 -15.79 8.69 -5.02
N SER A 72 -15.93 9.94 -4.62
CA SER A 72 -17.00 10.83 -5.12
C SER A 72 -16.65 11.53 -6.42
N ASP A 73 -15.40 11.57 -6.80
CA ASP A 73 -14.89 12.08 -8.08
C ASP A 73 -13.83 11.17 -8.67
N ALA A 74 -13.58 11.31 -9.95
CA ALA A 74 -12.62 10.46 -10.66
C ALA A 74 -12.06 11.18 -11.89
N VAL A 75 -10.85 10.78 -12.30
CA VAL A 75 -10.29 11.10 -13.60
C VAL A 75 -10.72 10.05 -14.63
N TYR A 76 -11.10 10.50 -15.80
CA TYR A 76 -11.52 9.71 -16.96
C TYR A 76 -10.73 10.12 -18.20
N PRO A 77 -10.52 9.22 -19.19
CA PRO A 77 -10.01 9.62 -20.49
C PRO A 77 -11.03 10.52 -21.21
N VAL A 78 -10.56 11.56 -21.89
CA VAL A 78 -11.41 12.39 -22.75
C VAL A 78 -11.49 11.77 -24.14
N ILE A 79 -12.71 11.55 -24.61
CA ILE A 79 -12.99 11.14 -25.99
C ILE A 79 -13.48 12.37 -26.75
N LEU A 80 -12.75 12.75 -27.77
CA LEU A 80 -13.16 13.78 -28.70
C LEU A 80 -13.34 13.18 -30.10
N ASP A 81 -14.45 13.50 -30.76
CA ASP A 81 -14.63 13.20 -32.19
C ASP A 81 -13.75 14.13 -33.06
N ALA A 82 -13.76 13.90 -34.37
CA ALA A 82 -13.00 14.72 -35.34
C ALA A 82 -13.42 16.20 -35.37
N GLY A 83 -14.58 16.53 -34.81
CA GLY A 83 -15.09 17.89 -34.65
C GLY A 83 -14.81 18.51 -33.27
N ASN A 84 -13.98 17.85 -32.42
CA ASN A 84 -13.73 18.26 -31.02
C ASN A 84 -14.97 18.17 -30.11
N ASN A 85 -16.01 17.44 -30.50
CA ASN A 85 -17.16 17.20 -29.66
C ASN A 85 -16.93 15.97 -28.79
N TYR A 86 -17.53 15.98 -27.58
CA TYR A 86 -17.48 14.87 -26.67
C TYR A 86 -18.23 13.66 -27.25
N SER A 87 -17.53 12.55 -27.42
CA SER A 87 -18.15 11.27 -27.81
C SER A 87 -18.03 10.29 -26.65
N ALA A 88 -19.16 9.76 -26.20
CA ALA A 88 -19.21 8.84 -25.05
C ALA A 88 -19.05 7.37 -25.45
N SER A 89 -19.07 7.04 -26.73
CA SER A 89 -19.03 5.64 -27.19
C SER A 89 -17.80 5.36 -28.04
N SER A 90 -16.95 4.47 -27.54
CA SER A 90 -15.87 3.84 -28.30
C SER A 90 -16.01 2.33 -28.20
N SER A 91 -15.88 1.64 -29.32
CA SER A 91 -15.74 0.18 -29.34
C SER A 91 -14.29 -0.26 -29.03
N SER A 92 -13.36 0.68 -28.98
CA SER A 92 -11.96 0.43 -28.70
C SER A 92 -11.68 0.58 -27.21
N PRO A 93 -10.78 -0.24 -26.62
CA PRO A 93 -10.33 -0.06 -25.24
C PRO A 93 -9.78 1.35 -25.02
N MET A 94 -10.09 1.91 -23.86
CA MET A 94 -9.66 3.23 -23.44
C MET A 94 -9.16 3.19 -22.01
N GLY A 95 -8.31 4.13 -21.65
CA GLY A 95 -7.75 4.14 -20.31
C GLY A 95 -7.09 5.43 -19.90
N VAL A 96 -6.57 5.41 -18.72
CA VAL A 96 -5.76 6.49 -18.13
C VAL A 96 -4.36 5.95 -17.88
N LYS A 97 -3.36 6.71 -18.31
CA LYS A 97 -1.95 6.41 -18.14
C LYS A 97 -1.32 7.44 -17.22
N PHE A 98 -0.62 6.95 -16.23
CA PHE A 98 0.23 7.75 -15.35
C PHE A 98 1.69 7.49 -15.67
N THR A 99 2.48 8.54 -15.93
CA THR A 99 3.94 8.47 -15.94
C THR A 99 4.44 9.05 -14.63
N ILE A 100 5.17 8.27 -13.84
CA ILE A 100 5.58 8.58 -12.48
C ILE A 100 7.10 8.61 -12.42
N SER A 101 7.64 9.69 -11.92
CA SER A 101 9.09 9.89 -11.74
C SER A 101 9.40 10.47 -10.36
N GLY A 102 10.63 10.27 -9.88
CA GLY A 102 11.06 10.75 -8.55
C GLY A 102 10.74 9.82 -7.40
N LEU A 103 10.27 8.59 -7.67
CA LEU A 103 10.24 7.54 -6.65
C LEU A 103 11.67 7.14 -6.29
N SER A 104 11.89 6.76 -5.03
CA SER A 104 13.18 6.19 -4.59
C SER A 104 13.44 4.84 -5.26
N ALA A 105 14.70 4.41 -5.33
CA ALA A 105 14.99 3.04 -5.74
C ALA A 105 14.45 2.06 -4.70
N GLY A 106 13.85 0.97 -5.17
CA GLY A 106 13.28 -0.07 -4.30
C GLY A 106 11.94 -0.61 -4.78
N THR A 107 11.29 -1.33 -3.90
CA THR A 107 9.96 -1.89 -4.14
C THR A 107 8.89 -0.94 -3.63
N HIS A 108 7.90 -0.68 -4.48
CA HIS A 108 6.75 0.17 -4.21
C HIS A 108 5.44 -0.59 -4.36
N THR A 109 4.41 -0.08 -3.71
CA THR A 109 3.03 -0.52 -3.90
C THR A 109 2.16 0.64 -4.38
N LEU A 110 1.16 0.34 -5.18
CA LEU A 110 0.18 1.31 -5.65
C LEU A 110 -1.22 0.73 -5.57
N ALA A 111 -2.06 1.33 -4.74
CA ALA A 111 -3.50 1.14 -4.77
C ALA A 111 -4.16 2.25 -5.59
N ALA A 112 -5.14 1.90 -6.42
CA ALA A 112 -5.99 2.86 -7.11
C ALA A 112 -7.46 2.45 -6.97
N TYR A 113 -8.33 3.43 -6.76
CA TYR A 113 -9.77 3.19 -6.64
C TYR A 113 -10.46 3.46 -7.97
N HIS A 114 -11.50 2.65 -8.25
CA HIS A 114 -12.20 2.62 -9.55
C HIS A 114 -13.72 2.66 -9.35
N ASN A 115 -14.23 3.83 -9.00
CA ASN A 115 -15.65 4.04 -8.77
C ASN A 115 -16.21 5.05 -9.79
N ASN A 116 -17.16 4.62 -10.60
CA ASN A 116 -17.79 5.48 -11.57
C ASN A 116 -18.83 6.40 -10.94
N THR A 117 -18.80 7.66 -11.32
CA THR A 117 -19.65 8.72 -10.76
C THR A 117 -20.99 8.88 -11.48
N ASP A 118 -21.14 8.33 -12.69
CA ASP A 118 -22.33 8.55 -13.52
C ASP A 118 -23.60 7.81 -13.05
N GLY A 119 -23.45 6.77 -12.21
CA GLY A 119 -24.59 6.06 -11.62
C GLY A 119 -25.38 5.18 -12.60
N ILE A 120 -24.83 4.89 -13.76
CA ILE A 120 -25.48 4.07 -14.78
C ILE A 120 -25.04 2.61 -14.58
N THR A 121 -25.97 1.74 -14.21
CA THR A 121 -25.70 0.35 -13.84
C THR A 121 -25.92 -0.67 -14.96
N SER A 122 -26.62 -0.28 -16.02
CA SER A 122 -26.90 -1.16 -17.14
C SER A 122 -26.69 -0.42 -18.47
N PRO A 123 -25.88 -0.95 -19.36
CA PRO A 123 -25.15 -2.23 -19.33
C PRO A 123 -23.90 -2.26 -18.43
N GLY A 124 -23.51 -1.17 -17.77
CA GLY A 124 -22.36 -1.12 -16.88
C GLY A 124 -21.05 -0.74 -17.58
N TYR A 125 -19.92 -0.94 -16.88
CA TYR A 125 -18.57 -0.62 -17.35
C TYR A 125 -17.71 -1.89 -17.49
N PRO A 126 -16.75 -1.92 -18.42
CA PRO A 126 -15.83 -3.05 -18.54
C PRO A 126 -14.92 -3.20 -17.35
N ASP A 127 -14.35 -4.39 -17.19
CA ASP A 127 -13.26 -4.64 -16.26
C ASP A 127 -12.01 -3.84 -16.66
N ILE A 128 -11.04 -3.73 -15.76
CA ILE A 128 -9.80 -3.01 -16.01
C ILE A 128 -8.64 -4.00 -16.09
N ILE A 129 -7.75 -3.77 -17.06
CA ILE A 129 -6.40 -4.31 -17.12
C ILE A 129 -5.45 -3.26 -16.56
N VAL A 130 -4.61 -3.63 -15.61
CA VAL A 130 -3.53 -2.78 -15.10
C VAL A 130 -2.21 -3.20 -15.72
N LYS A 131 -1.49 -2.23 -16.28
CA LYS A 131 -0.15 -2.46 -16.87
C LYS A 131 0.89 -1.59 -16.20
N ILE A 132 2.10 -2.12 -16.03
CA ILE A 132 3.29 -1.38 -15.62
C ILE A 132 4.32 -1.50 -16.72
N ASN A 133 4.83 -0.37 -17.22
CA ASN A 133 5.78 -0.29 -18.32
C ASN A 133 5.34 -1.11 -19.57
N GLY A 134 4.02 -1.12 -19.82
CA GLY A 134 3.39 -1.85 -20.92
C GLY A 134 3.03 -3.32 -20.63
N GLU A 135 3.60 -3.92 -19.58
CA GLU A 135 3.35 -5.30 -19.20
C GLU A 135 2.10 -5.41 -18.31
N THR A 136 1.24 -6.37 -18.58
CA THR A 136 0.04 -6.62 -17.78
C THR A 136 0.40 -7.26 -16.45
N VAL A 137 0.04 -6.58 -15.35
CA VAL A 137 0.32 -7.03 -13.98
C VAL A 137 -0.94 -7.43 -13.21
N GLN A 138 -2.12 -6.96 -13.64
CA GLN A 138 -3.39 -7.33 -13.04
C GLN A 138 -4.51 -7.27 -14.07
N ASN A 139 -5.42 -8.25 -14.05
CA ASN A 139 -6.58 -8.35 -14.95
C ASN A 139 -7.89 -8.43 -14.16
N GLY A 140 -8.98 -8.10 -14.81
CA GLY A 140 -10.32 -8.33 -14.29
C GLY A 140 -10.68 -7.47 -13.09
N VAL A 141 -10.02 -6.32 -12.91
CA VAL A 141 -10.34 -5.38 -11.84
C VAL A 141 -11.72 -4.79 -12.11
N LYS A 142 -12.63 -4.98 -11.17
CA LYS A 142 -14.00 -4.47 -11.29
C LYS A 142 -14.05 -2.99 -11.00
N GLN A 143 -14.84 -2.28 -11.80
CA GLN A 143 -15.24 -0.91 -11.50
C GLN A 143 -16.56 -0.93 -10.72
N SER A 144 -16.62 -0.20 -9.61
CA SER A 144 -17.88 0.05 -8.91
C SER A 144 -18.63 1.24 -9.51
N ILE A 145 -19.88 1.39 -9.15
CA ILE A 145 -20.76 2.47 -9.61
C ILE A 145 -21.42 3.08 -8.38
N ARG A 146 -21.05 4.32 -8.04
CA ARG A 146 -21.55 5.04 -6.87
C ARG A 146 -21.51 4.20 -5.60
N ALA A 147 -20.36 3.56 -5.33
CA ALA A 147 -20.14 2.81 -4.11
C ALA A 147 -20.37 3.69 -2.88
N GLN A 148 -20.91 3.10 -1.81
CA GLN A 148 -21.26 3.82 -0.59
C GLN A 148 -20.05 4.02 0.33
N GLY A 149 -19.09 3.10 0.28
CA GLY A 149 -17.87 3.13 1.06
C GLY A 149 -16.67 2.60 0.28
N LEU A 150 -15.48 2.74 0.87
CA LEU A 150 -14.24 2.26 0.24
C LEU A 150 -14.23 0.73 0.09
N ASP A 151 -14.91 0.01 0.97
CA ASP A 151 -14.98 -1.46 0.94
C ASP A 151 -15.74 -1.97 -0.29
N ASP A 152 -16.78 -1.22 -0.71
CA ASP A 152 -17.58 -1.52 -1.89
C ASP A 152 -16.94 -1.01 -3.19
N ALA A 153 -15.97 -0.12 -3.08
CA ALA A 153 -15.33 0.48 -4.25
C ALA A 153 -14.45 -0.54 -4.98
N GLY A 154 -14.49 -0.50 -6.31
CA GLY A 154 -13.51 -1.17 -7.14
C GLY A 154 -12.10 -0.68 -6.81
N MET A 155 -11.12 -1.59 -6.72
CA MET A 155 -9.76 -1.24 -6.38
C MET A 155 -8.77 -2.16 -7.09
N SER A 156 -7.70 -1.60 -7.61
CA SER A 156 -6.49 -2.32 -8.01
C SER A 156 -5.40 -2.15 -6.98
N TYR A 157 -4.55 -3.16 -6.84
CA TYR A 157 -3.36 -3.10 -5.99
C TYR A 157 -2.22 -3.83 -6.68
N VAL A 158 -1.13 -3.12 -6.92
CA VAL A 158 0.03 -3.64 -7.63
C VAL A 158 1.32 -3.37 -6.86
N LYS A 159 2.29 -4.27 -7.03
CA LYS A 159 3.64 -4.15 -6.48
C LYS A 159 4.63 -4.13 -7.63
N PHE A 160 5.62 -3.23 -7.59
CA PHE A 160 6.62 -3.04 -8.63
C PHE A 160 7.93 -2.55 -8.04
N SER A 161 9.02 -2.69 -8.80
CA SER A 161 10.33 -2.17 -8.42
C SER A 161 10.73 -1.03 -9.32
N VAL A 162 11.46 -0.06 -8.76
CA VAL A 162 11.98 1.13 -9.45
C VAL A 162 13.49 1.19 -9.22
N SER A 163 14.26 1.44 -10.27
CA SER A 163 15.69 1.75 -10.20
C SER A 163 15.89 3.24 -9.92
N GLU A 164 17.07 3.63 -9.46
CA GLU A 164 17.37 5.04 -9.19
C GLU A 164 17.21 5.91 -10.46
N GLY A 165 16.41 6.96 -10.34
CA GLY A 165 16.12 7.89 -11.44
C GLY A 165 15.19 7.34 -12.53
N GLU A 166 14.71 6.11 -12.39
CA GLU A 166 13.77 5.51 -13.33
C GLU A 166 12.38 6.16 -13.23
N ALA A 167 11.75 6.39 -14.39
CA ALA A 167 10.34 6.73 -14.47
C ALA A 167 9.56 5.49 -14.91
N ILE A 168 8.43 5.24 -14.26
CA ILE A 168 7.54 4.14 -14.61
C ILE A 168 6.26 4.64 -15.25
N THR A 169 5.61 3.78 -16.04
CA THR A 169 4.25 4.01 -16.50
C THR A 169 3.29 3.02 -15.87
N VAL A 170 2.15 3.52 -15.40
CA VAL A 170 1.03 2.71 -14.93
C VAL A 170 -0.18 3.03 -15.79
N GLU A 171 -0.75 2.02 -16.43
CA GLU A 171 -1.90 2.18 -17.31
C GLU A 171 -3.09 1.39 -16.76
N TYR A 172 -4.22 2.04 -16.67
CA TYR A 172 -5.52 1.44 -16.38
C TYR A 172 -6.33 1.46 -17.66
N VAL A 173 -6.52 0.29 -18.26
CA VAL A 173 -7.14 0.17 -19.59
C VAL A 173 -8.38 -0.70 -19.48
N SER A 174 -9.50 -0.26 -20.09
CA SER A 174 -10.72 -1.05 -20.16
C SER A 174 -10.52 -2.34 -20.95
N ASP A 175 -11.12 -3.43 -20.46
CA ASP A 175 -11.14 -4.75 -21.08
C ASP A 175 -12.56 -5.12 -21.52
N PRO A 176 -13.04 -4.60 -22.66
CA PRO A 176 -14.38 -4.91 -23.15
C PRO A 176 -14.42 -6.36 -23.65
N LYS A 177 -15.27 -7.18 -23.05
CA LYS A 177 -15.48 -8.57 -23.47
C LYS A 177 -16.21 -8.61 -24.80
N ALA A 178 -15.79 -9.49 -25.71
CA ALA A 178 -16.44 -9.69 -26.99
C ALA A 178 -17.94 -10.03 -26.82
N GLY A 179 -18.80 -9.34 -27.55
CA GLY A 179 -20.25 -9.54 -27.48
C GLY A 179 -20.95 -8.89 -26.27
N ALA A 180 -20.22 -8.27 -25.35
CA ALA A 180 -20.80 -7.50 -24.27
C ALA A 180 -21.08 -6.07 -24.72
N SER A 181 -22.15 -5.48 -24.18
CA SER A 181 -22.49 -4.07 -24.37
C SER A 181 -22.09 -3.31 -23.12
N TYR A 182 -21.44 -2.14 -23.30
CA TYR A 182 -21.09 -1.24 -22.22
C TYR A 182 -21.54 0.17 -22.56
N ILE A 183 -21.81 0.98 -21.53
CA ILE A 183 -22.18 2.39 -21.74
C ILE A 183 -21.02 3.14 -22.36
N ASN A 184 -19.83 2.93 -21.79
CA ASN A 184 -18.57 3.51 -22.22
C ASN A 184 -17.45 2.49 -22.00
N ASN A 185 -16.46 2.49 -22.89
CA ASN A 185 -15.28 1.65 -22.76
C ASN A 185 -14.12 2.39 -22.05
N TYR A 186 -14.40 3.15 -21.00
CA TYR A 186 -13.39 3.88 -20.27
C TYR A 186 -13.29 3.47 -18.79
N VAL A 187 -12.26 3.95 -18.14
CA VAL A 187 -11.88 3.65 -16.78
C VAL A 187 -12.00 4.89 -15.92
N ALA A 188 -12.53 4.71 -14.71
CA ALA A 188 -12.48 5.69 -13.66
C ALA A 188 -11.24 5.46 -12.77
N VAL A 189 -10.50 6.52 -12.40
CA VAL A 189 -9.49 6.48 -11.35
C VAL A 189 -9.79 7.61 -10.37
N ASN A 190 -10.15 7.24 -9.14
CA ASN A 190 -10.53 8.20 -8.10
C ASN A 190 -9.33 8.71 -7.32
N ALA A 191 -8.40 7.81 -7.00
CA ALA A 191 -7.23 8.12 -6.18
C ALA A 191 -6.06 7.21 -6.48
N LEU A 192 -4.86 7.68 -6.14
CA LEU A 192 -3.61 6.91 -6.12
C LEU A 192 -3.03 6.92 -4.71
N VAL A 193 -2.71 5.75 -4.17
CA VAL A 193 -2.12 5.58 -2.83
C VAL A 193 -0.86 4.75 -2.93
N PHE A 194 0.28 5.37 -2.69
CA PHE A 194 1.59 4.73 -2.77
C PHE A 194 2.06 4.24 -1.41
N ASP A 195 2.76 3.11 -1.40
CA ASP A 195 3.52 2.57 -0.29
C ASP A 195 2.67 2.37 0.98
N ARG A 196 1.52 1.74 0.78
CA ARG A 196 0.60 1.36 1.86
C ARG A 196 0.21 -0.11 1.72
N PRO A 197 -0.07 -0.78 2.84
CA PRO A 197 -0.67 -2.11 2.81
C PRO A 197 -1.97 -2.12 2.00
N ASN A 198 -2.30 -3.27 1.42
CA ASN A 198 -3.58 -3.44 0.74
C ASN A 198 -4.73 -3.36 1.75
N PRO A 199 -5.59 -2.34 1.70
CA PRO A 199 -6.63 -2.14 2.71
C PRO A 199 -7.70 -3.25 2.73
N LYS A 200 -7.81 -4.05 1.66
CA LYS A 200 -8.77 -5.15 1.58
C LYS A 200 -8.20 -6.47 2.11
N THR A 201 -6.92 -6.73 1.88
CA THR A 201 -6.34 -8.06 2.10
C THR A 201 -5.16 -8.10 3.04
N GLN A 202 -4.72 -6.97 3.60
CA GLN A 202 -3.59 -6.93 4.52
C GLN A 202 -3.96 -6.31 5.86
N ALA A 203 -3.54 -6.96 6.92
CA ALA A 203 -3.60 -6.42 8.27
C ALA A 203 -2.61 -5.27 8.46
N VAL A 204 -2.94 -4.36 9.37
CA VAL A 204 -2.07 -3.26 9.79
C VAL A 204 -1.79 -3.38 11.29
N CYS A 205 -0.52 -3.45 11.67
CA CYS A 205 -0.07 -3.54 13.05
C CYS A 205 -0.55 -2.36 13.88
N ILE A 206 -1.10 -2.63 15.07
CA ILE A 206 -1.40 -1.63 16.09
C ILE A 206 -0.42 -1.78 17.25
N SER A 207 -0.36 -2.96 17.89
CA SER A 207 0.45 -3.19 19.09
C SER A 207 0.88 -4.65 19.22
N PRO A 208 2.11 -4.92 19.68
CA PRO A 208 3.23 -3.99 19.81
C PRO A 208 3.58 -3.39 18.45
N ALA A 209 3.98 -2.11 18.41
CA ALA A 209 4.36 -1.47 17.15
C ALA A 209 5.55 -2.19 16.50
N HIS A 210 5.61 -2.21 15.17
CA HIS A 210 6.77 -2.77 14.48
C HIS A 210 8.05 -2.06 14.90
N LEU A 211 9.09 -2.85 15.25
CA LEU A 211 10.37 -2.40 15.81
C LEU A 211 10.26 -1.74 17.19
N ASP A 212 9.20 -2.02 17.95
CA ASP A 212 9.14 -1.59 19.35
C ASP A 212 10.09 -2.46 20.20
N TYR A 213 11.21 -1.88 20.61
CA TYR A 213 12.21 -2.55 21.48
C TYR A 213 11.92 -2.39 22.98
N HIS A 214 10.79 -1.80 23.35
CA HIS A 214 10.38 -1.56 24.73
C HIS A 214 8.91 -1.91 24.97
N ALA A 215 8.40 -2.90 24.23
CA ALA A 215 7.00 -3.33 24.32
C ALA A 215 6.63 -3.71 25.75
N ASP A 216 5.46 -3.25 26.20
CA ASP A 216 4.95 -3.57 27.53
C ASP A 216 4.50 -5.03 27.61
N CYS A 217 5.36 -5.86 28.17
CA CYS A 217 5.13 -7.29 28.37
C CYS A 217 5.43 -7.67 29.84
N ASP A 218 5.22 -6.77 30.79
CA ASP A 218 5.58 -6.95 32.19
C ASP A 218 4.91 -8.15 32.85
N ASN A 219 3.76 -8.59 32.30
CA ASN A 219 3.07 -9.81 32.72
C ASN A 219 3.63 -11.10 32.07
N GLY A 220 4.75 -11.01 31.35
CA GLY A 220 5.37 -12.12 30.65
C GLY A 220 4.71 -12.52 29.33
N THR A 221 3.70 -11.79 28.86
CA THR A 221 3.02 -11.98 27.59
C THR A 221 2.78 -10.65 26.88
N ALA A 222 2.50 -10.67 25.59
CA ALA A 222 2.05 -9.49 24.83
C ALA A 222 0.63 -9.72 24.28
N ILE A 223 -0.12 -8.64 24.16
CA ILE A 223 -1.36 -8.62 23.38
C ILE A 223 -0.99 -8.09 21.99
N LEU A 224 -1.00 -8.97 21.00
CA LEU A 224 -0.89 -8.60 19.58
C LEU A 224 -2.21 -8.02 19.15
N SER A 225 -2.21 -6.86 18.51
CA SER A 225 -3.43 -6.24 17.96
C SER A 225 -3.18 -5.61 16.60
N TRP A 226 -4.18 -5.66 15.75
CA TRP A 226 -4.11 -5.18 14.38
C TRP A 226 -5.46 -4.65 13.87
N ASN A 227 -5.43 -3.87 12.81
CA ASN A 227 -6.59 -3.62 11.99
C ASN A 227 -6.59 -4.64 10.86
N GLY A 228 -7.65 -5.42 10.73
CA GLY A 228 -7.80 -6.40 9.65
C GLY A 228 -8.07 -5.76 8.30
N GLY A 229 -7.74 -6.46 7.22
CA GLY A 229 -8.18 -6.11 5.86
C GLY A 229 -9.72 -6.21 5.76
N SER A 230 -10.35 -5.31 4.99
CA SER A 230 -11.80 -5.22 4.95
C SER A 230 -12.50 -6.42 4.31
N SER A 231 -11.80 -7.24 3.54
CA SER A 231 -12.33 -8.50 2.99
C SER A 231 -12.08 -9.72 3.90
N ALA A 232 -11.36 -9.55 5.01
CA ALA A 232 -11.04 -10.64 5.90
C ALA A 232 -12.26 -11.06 6.74
N VAL A 233 -12.50 -12.35 6.80
CA VAL A 233 -13.51 -12.96 7.70
C VAL A 233 -12.84 -13.71 8.84
N LYS A 234 -11.55 -14.01 8.71
CA LYS A 234 -10.73 -14.68 9.73
C LYS A 234 -9.26 -14.27 9.57
N HIS A 235 -8.53 -14.33 10.67
CA HIS A 235 -7.12 -13.97 10.78
C HIS A 235 -6.31 -15.18 11.22
N ARG A 236 -5.17 -15.44 10.57
CA ARG A 236 -4.20 -16.45 10.95
C ARG A 236 -2.96 -15.76 11.49
N ILE A 237 -2.62 -15.96 12.75
CA ILE A 237 -1.52 -15.31 13.42
C ILE A 237 -0.32 -16.26 13.46
N MET A 238 0.77 -15.86 12.81
CA MET A 238 2.06 -16.54 12.87
C MET A 238 2.95 -15.83 13.88
N PHE A 239 3.71 -16.59 14.69
CA PHE A 239 4.53 -16.04 15.77
C PHE A 239 5.80 -16.86 16.00
N GLY A 240 6.90 -16.21 16.37
CA GLY A 240 8.17 -16.89 16.67
C GLY A 240 9.30 -15.94 17.05
N SER A 241 10.46 -16.51 17.34
CA SER A 241 11.71 -15.77 17.56
C SER A 241 12.61 -15.73 16.32
N ASP A 242 12.20 -16.37 15.23
CA ASP A 242 12.89 -16.38 13.93
C ASP A 242 11.86 -15.99 12.85
N PRO A 243 12.09 -14.93 12.07
CA PRO A 243 11.15 -14.47 11.05
C PRO A 243 10.91 -15.49 9.92
N GLU A 244 11.90 -16.36 9.65
CA GLU A 244 11.80 -17.37 8.59
C GLU A 244 11.09 -18.65 9.08
N ASN A 245 10.99 -18.86 10.40
CA ASN A 245 10.46 -20.09 11.01
C ASN A 245 9.36 -19.80 12.04
N MET A 246 8.46 -18.87 11.73
CA MET A 246 7.29 -18.63 12.58
C MET A 246 6.32 -19.80 12.54
N THR A 247 5.68 -20.09 13.67
CA THR A 247 4.65 -21.13 13.79
C THR A 247 3.27 -20.52 13.98
N LEU A 248 2.24 -21.30 13.66
CA LEU A 248 0.86 -20.88 13.91
C LEU A 248 0.63 -20.65 15.42
N LEU A 249 0.31 -19.42 15.80
CA LEU A 249 -0.14 -19.09 17.14
C LEU A 249 -1.62 -19.44 17.31
N THR A 250 -2.47 -18.90 16.44
CA THR A 250 -3.91 -19.13 16.46
C THR A 250 -4.57 -18.67 15.15
N GLU A 251 -5.80 -19.15 14.91
CA GLU A 251 -6.74 -18.54 13.97
C GLU A 251 -7.93 -17.98 14.75
N THR A 252 -8.36 -16.77 14.41
CA THR A 252 -9.44 -16.06 15.13
C THR A 252 -10.20 -15.11 14.20
N THR A 253 -11.42 -14.75 14.61
CA THR A 253 -12.19 -13.65 14.01
C THR A 253 -12.02 -12.33 14.79
N ALA A 254 -11.32 -12.37 15.93
CA ALA A 254 -10.97 -11.16 16.68
C ALA A 254 -9.72 -10.52 16.11
N THR A 255 -9.57 -9.23 16.30
CA THR A 255 -8.39 -8.45 15.86
C THR A 255 -7.31 -8.32 16.94
N SER A 256 -7.24 -9.32 17.82
CA SER A 256 -6.20 -9.43 18.83
C SER A 256 -5.93 -10.89 19.22
N ALA A 257 -4.71 -11.17 19.68
CA ALA A 257 -4.29 -12.46 20.21
C ALA A 257 -3.27 -12.28 21.32
N VAL A 258 -3.19 -13.24 22.25
CA VAL A 258 -2.21 -13.23 23.35
C VAL A 258 -1.05 -14.16 22.99
N THR A 259 0.18 -13.72 23.20
CA THR A 259 1.37 -14.54 22.96
C THR A 259 1.54 -15.60 24.05
N PRO A 260 2.33 -16.66 23.82
CA PRO A 260 2.94 -17.47 24.89
C PRO A 260 3.81 -16.61 25.80
N ALA A 261 4.36 -17.23 26.85
CA ALA A 261 5.32 -16.59 27.73
C ALA A 261 6.57 -16.12 26.97
N LEU A 262 6.96 -14.86 27.20
CA LEU A 262 8.02 -14.18 26.50
C LEU A 262 9.28 -14.02 27.39
N SER A 263 10.45 -14.13 26.78
CA SER A 263 11.71 -13.70 27.38
C SER A 263 12.02 -12.26 27.03
N ALA A 264 12.33 -11.42 28.00
CA ALA A 264 12.65 -10.02 27.77
C ALA A 264 13.97 -9.79 26.99
N LEU A 265 14.79 -10.84 26.79
CA LEU A 265 16.05 -10.73 26.04
C LEU A 265 15.91 -11.11 24.57
N ASN A 266 14.77 -11.66 24.16
CA ASN A 266 14.53 -12.10 22.79
C ASN A 266 13.79 -11.06 21.99
N THR A 267 14.08 -10.99 20.69
CA THR A 267 13.22 -10.34 19.69
C THR A 267 12.21 -11.36 19.21
N TYR A 268 10.97 -10.94 19.07
CA TYR A 268 9.88 -11.75 18.57
C TYR A 268 9.36 -11.17 17.25
N TYR A 269 8.90 -12.05 16.38
CA TYR A 269 8.35 -11.76 15.08
C TYR A 269 6.94 -12.30 15.01
N TRP A 270 6.06 -11.57 14.35
CA TRP A 270 4.70 -11.99 14.14
C TRP A 270 4.16 -11.43 12.83
N ARG A 271 3.15 -12.11 12.31
CA ARG A 271 2.49 -11.78 11.06
C ARG A 271 1.03 -12.18 11.17
N VAL A 272 0.16 -11.43 10.51
CA VAL A 272 -1.26 -11.76 10.37
C VAL A 272 -1.55 -12.01 8.90
N ASP A 273 -1.92 -13.24 8.57
CA ASP A 273 -2.41 -13.63 7.26
C ASP A 273 -3.93 -13.51 7.27
N GLU A 274 -4.47 -12.78 6.32
CA GLU A 274 -5.91 -12.55 6.20
C GLU A 274 -6.58 -13.65 5.38
N ILE A 275 -7.75 -14.10 5.80
CA ILE A 275 -8.52 -15.13 5.13
C ILE A 275 -9.88 -14.54 4.75
N ASP A 276 -10.21 -14.56 3.46
CA ASP A 276 -11.48 -14.05 2.95
C ASP A 276 -12.62 -15.11 3.02
N LYS A 277 -13.82 -14.71 2.60
CA LYS A 277 -15.01 -15.58 2.57
C LYS A 277 -14.91 -16.80 1.63
N ASP A 278 -13.97 -16.79 0.71
CA ASP A 278 -13.73 -17.84 -0.27
C ASP A 278 -12.51 -18.71 0.12
N ASP A 279 -12.05 -18.59 1.39
CA ASP A 279 -10.88 -19.26 1.97
C ASP A 279 -9.54 -18.93 1.30
N ASN A 280 -9.46 -17.85 0.54
CA ASN A 280 -8.16 -17.36 0.05
C ASN A 280 -7.37 -16.78 1.20
N VAL A 281 -6.07 -17.15 1.27
CA VAL A 281 -5.14 -16.67 2.29
C VAL A 281 -4.22 -15.63 1.68
N TYR A 282 -4.20 -14.44 2.30
CA TYR A 282 -3.33 -13.32 1.93
C TYR A 282 -2.28 -13.13 3.00
N GLU A 283 -1.04 -13.41 2.64
CA GLU A 283 0.10 -13.31 3.55
C GLU A 283 0.37 -11.84 3.90
N GLY A 284 0.50 -11.57 5.20
CA GLY A 284 0.75 -10.23 5.73
C GLY A 284 2.22 -9.86 5.83
N ASP A 285 2.47 -8.64 6.31
CA ASP A 285 3.82 -8.18 6.61
C ASP A 285 4.32 -8.77 7.93
N VAL A 286 5.64 -9.00 8.00
CA VAL A 286 6.29 -9.45 9.24
C VAL A 286 6.63 -8.25 10.11
N TRP A 287 6.13 -8.26 11.34
CA TRP A 287 6.44 -7.26 12.35
C TRP A 287 7.30 -7.87 13.46
N SER A 288 8.06 -7.02 14.15
CA SER A 288 8.93 -7.45 15.25
C SER A 288 8.81 -6.52 16.44
N PHE A 289 9.02 -7.07 17.62
CA PHE A 289 9.12 -6.33 18.85
C PHE A 289 10.03 -7.05 19.84
N ARG A 290 10.45 -6.33 20.89
CA ARG A 290 11.16 -6.88 22.03
C ARG A 290 10.47 -6.42 23.31
N PRO A 291 10.19 -7.34 24.27
CA PRO A 291 9.70 -6.95 25.57
C PRO A 291 10.67 -5.99 26.28
N ARG A 292 10.13 -4.99 26.97
CA ARG A 292 10.96 -4.12 27.80
C ARG A 292 11.59 -4.90 28.94
N HIS A 293 12.80 -4.52 29.30
CA HIS A 293 13.55 -5.13 30.39
C HIS A 293 14.25 -4.04 31.21
N LEU A 294 14.03 -4.03 32.51
CA LEU A 294 14.75 -3.11 33.38
C LEU A 294 16.24 -3.45 33.39
N ALA A 295 17.07 -2.44 33.26
CA ALA A 295 18.54 -2.57 33.31
C ALA A 295 19.04 -3.30 34.57
N PHE A 296 18.37 -3.05 35.69
CA PHE A 296 18.53 -3.77 36.98
C PHE A 296 17.25 -3.54 37.81
N PRO A 297 16.97 -4.37 38.85
CA PRO A 297 15.84 -4.15 39.74
C PRO A 297 15.85 -2.74 40.33
N GLY A 298 14.75 -1.99 40.17
CA GLY A 298 14.63 -0.62 40.65
C GLY A 298 15.29 0.44 39.76
N ALA A 299 15.70 0.11 38.52
CA ALA A 299 16.22 1.10 37.58
C ALA A 299 15.17 2.16 37.25
N GLU A 300 15.57 3.43 37.37
CA GLU A 300 14.74 4.60 37.06
C GLU A 300 15.43 5.49 36.01
N GLY A 301 14.68 6.47 35.48
CA GLY A 301 15.18 7.44 34.50
C GLY A 301 15.19 6.93 33.07
N TYR A 302 15.86 7.70 32.23
CA TYR A 302 15.83 7.53 30.76
C TYR A 302 16.42 6.18 30.29
N GLY A 303 17.53 5.75 30.97
CA GLY A 303 18.23 4.53 30.64
C GLY A 303 17.70 3.27 31.33
N ARG A 304 16.54 3.33 32.00
CA ARG A 304 16.03 2.21 32.82
C ARG A 304 15.77 0.92 32.00
N TYR A 305 15.60 1.01 30.72
CA TYR A 305 15.40 -0.13 29.80
C TYR A 305 16.64 -0.46 28.98
N ALA A 306 17.78 0.11 29.25
CA ALA A 306 19.02 -0.17 28.55
C ALA A 306 19.49 -1.60 28.81
N ILE A 307 19.43 -2.45 27.82
CA ILE A 307 19.85 -3.86 27.92
C ILE A 307 21.38 -3.95 28.06
N GLY A 308 22.12 -3.03 27.44
CA GLY A 308 23.57 -3.11 27.34
C GLY A 308 24.01 -4.36 26.58
N GLY A 309 25.04 -5.02 27.08
CA GLY A 309 25.54 -6.28 26.50
C GLY A 309 24.85 -7.55 27.04
N ARG A 310 23.68 -7.43 27.72
CA ARG A 310 22.94 -8.60 28.23
C ARG A 310 22.41 -9.46 27.10
N GLY A 311 22.64 -10.76 27.20
CA GLY A 311 22.28 -11.72 26.15
C GLY A 311 23.29 -11.77 24.99
N GLY A 312 24.30 -10.89 24.98
CA GLY A 312 25.38 -10.93 23.99
C GLY A 312 26.47 -11.96 24.37
N ILE A 313 27.40 -12.15 23.46
CA ILE A 313 28.56 -13.03 23.65
C ILE A 313 29.59 -12.33 24.56
N VAL A 314 30.09 -13.04 25.55
CA VAL A 314 31.25 -12.58 26.34
C VAL A 314 32.51 -12.98 25.57
N TYR A 315 33.20 -12.00 25.03
CA TYR A 315 34.49 -12.22 24.38
C TYR A 315 35.66 -11.90 25.30
N HIS A 316 36.56 -12.87 25.48
CA HIS A 316 37.75 -12.73 26.32
C HIS A 316 38.93 -12.26 25.47
N VAL A 317 39.45 -11.07 25.74
CA VAL A 317 40.70 -10.59 25.14
C VAL A 317 41.88 -11.27 25.89
N THR A 318 42.65 -12.04 25.13
CA THR A 318 43.78 -12.84 25.67
C THR A 318 45.13 -12.44 25.06
N SER A 319 45.11 -11.55 24.05
CA SER A 319 46.32 -11.00 23.40
C SER A 319 46.24 -9.48 23.29
N LEU A 320 47.36 -8.82 23.49
CA LEU A 320 47.52 -7.37 23.26
C LEU A 320 48.02 -7.05 21.86
N GLU A 321 48.19 -8.04 21.01
CA GLU A 321 48.51 -7.84 19.59
C GLU A 321 47.39 -7.12 18.86
N ASP A 322 47.74 -6.33 17.87
CA ASP A 322 46.78 -5.61 17.04
C ASP A 322 47.23 -5.61 15.56
N ASP A 323 46.57 -6.41 14.75
CA ASP A 323 46.70 -6.41 13.32
C ASP A 323 45.42 -5.83 12.69
N VAL A 324 45.55 -4.76 11.95
CA VAL A 324 44.42 -4.05 11.33
C VAL A 324 43.80 -4.82 10.19
N GLU A 325 44.62 -5.53 9.42
CA GLU A 325 44.17 -6.23 8.22
C GLU A 325 43.71 -7.67 8.56
N ASN A 326 44.44 -8.36 9.44
CA ASN A 326 44.18 -9.74 9.79
C ASN A 326 44.14 -9.92 11.33
N PRO A 327 43.12 -9.42 12.04
CA PRO A 327 43.04 -9.53 13.47
C PRO A 327 42.96 -10.99 13.91
N ALA A 328 43.89 -11.42 14.76
CA ALA A 328 43.92 -12.76 15.30
C ALA A 328 42.89 -12.95 16.43
N GLU A 329 42.35 -14.15 16.56
CA GLU A 329 41.45 -14.51 17.67
C GLU A 329 42.19 -14.29 19.02
N GLY A 330 41.46 -13.77 20.01
CA GLY A 330 41.99 -13.35 21.28
C GLY A 330 42.38 -11.88 21.32
N THR A 331 42.45 -11.17 20.20
CA THR A 331 42.74 -9.73 20.19
C THR A 331 41.48 -8.91 20.36
N PHE A 332 41.61 -7.67 20.88
CA PHE A 332 40.47 -6.75 21.03
C PHE A 332 39.82 -6.44 19.66
N ARG A 333 40.61 -6.23 18.63
CA ARG A 333 40.11 -5.95 17.28
C ARG A 333 39.31 -7.12 16.72
N TYR A 334 39.73 -8.36 16.92
CA TYR A 334 38.95 -9.52 16.51
C TYR A 334 37.58 -9.53 17.22
N GLY A 335 37.55 -9.24 18.52
CA GLY A 335 36.30 -9.19 19.27
C GLY A 335 35.29 -8.20 18.73
N ILE A 336 35.72 -7.01 18.30
CA ILE A 336 34.81 -5.96 17.80
C ILE A 336 34.50 -6.07 16.30
N THR A 337 35.32 -6.78 15.51
CA THR A 337 35.16 -6.83 14.04
C THR A 337 34.67 -8.18 13.51
N LYS A 338 34.90 -9.26 14.24
CA LYS A 338 34.63 -10.64 13.77
C LYS A 338 33.60 -11.38 14.60
N VAL A 339 33.50 -11.10 15.91
CA VAL A 339 32.50 -11.74 16.77
C VAL A 339 31.15 -11.05 16.54
N LYS A 340 30.17 -11.82 16.10
CA LYS A 340 28.78 -11.36 15.93
C LYS A 340 27.95 -11.95 17.06
N GLY A 341 27.29 -11.09 17.83
CA GLY A 341 26.34 -11.43 18.88
C GLY A 341 24.91 -11.44 18.36
#